data_35e575eec6dcc0bd6e799e37cd560cd1
#
_entry.id   35e575eec6dcc0bd6e799e37cd560cd1
#
_cell.length_a   1.000
_cell.length_b   1.000
_cell.length_c   1.000
_cell.angle_alpha   90.00
_cell.angle_beta   90.00
_cell.angle_gamma   90.00
#
_symmetry.space_group_name_H-M   'P 1'
#
loop_
_entity.id
_entity.type
_entity.pdbx_description
1 polymer ?
#
loop_
_entity_poly.entity_id
_entity_poly.type
_entity_poly.pdbx_seq_one_letter_code
_entity_poly.pdbx_strand_id
1 'polypeptide(L)'
;VTYVFVGVLMYFVWPPLQHGVYNLGRLISDSGYFGTFIYGVIKRSLVPFGLHHVWYMPFYQSALGGVQMVNGSMVSGAQNIFFAQLSDPSVTHFSVNATKFFSGEFIFMIFGMPGAALAMYQCANPEAKKKTASLLLSAALTSALTGITEPIEFSFLFVAPLLYVVHVFLAATCFVVAQALQVAIGFTFSAGLLDFTLFGILQGNAKTNWIVVVLLG
;
A
#
# COMPACT_ATOMS: atom_id res chain seq x y z
N VAL A 1 34.68 -5.83 -11.21
CA VAL A 1 34.82 -6.80 -10.11
C VAL A 1 33.62 -6.77 -9.18
N THR A 2 33.22 -5.61 -8.64
CA THR A 2 32.09 -5.49 -7.67
C THR A 2 30.77 -6.01 -8.22
N TYR A 3 30.38 -5.65 -9.45
CA TYR A 3 29.12 -6.12 -10.06
C TYR A 3 29.10 -7.64 -10.26
N VAL A 4 30.24 -8.23 -10.66
CA VAL A 4 30.35 -9.69 -10.82
C VAL A 4 30.21 -10.38 -9.47
N PHE A 5 30.87 -9.87 -8.44
CA PHE A 5 30.79 -10.41 -7.08
C PHE A 5 29.34 -10.34 -6.55
N VAL A 6 28.69 -9.18 -6.68
CA VAL A 6 27.28 -9.01 -6.26
C VAL A 6 26.37 -9.92 -7.07
N GLY A 7 26.57 -10.04 -8.38
CA GLY A 7 25.78 -10.94 -9.23
C GLY A 7 25.90 -12.41 -8.82
N VAL A 8 27.12 -12.88 -8.53
CA VAL A 8 27.36 -14.25 -8.04
C VAL A 8 26.74 -14.44 -6.66
N LEU A 9 26.89 -13.47 -5.74
CA LEU A 9 26.28 -13.53 -4.43
C LEU A 9 24.75 -13.64 -4.53
N MET A 10 24.12 -12.80 -5.35
CA MET A 10 22.67 -12.77 -5.52
C MET A 10 22.13 -14.03 -6.21
N TYR A 11 22.92 -14.67 -7.08
CA TYR A 11 22.56 -15.96 -7.68
C TYR A 11 22.29 -17.04 -6.63
N PHE A 12 23.03 -17.05 -5.53
CA PHE A 12 22.84 -18.02 -4.45
C PHE A 12 21.85 -17.55 -3.37
N VAL A 13 21.81 -16.26 -3.08
CA VAL A 13 21.00 -15.68 -2.00
C VAL A 13 19.54 -15.45 -2.44
N TRP A 14 19.34 -15.00 -3.69
CA TRP A 14 18.03 -14.63 -4.18
C TRP A 14 17.00 -15.77 -4.25
N PRO A 15 17.33 -16.97 -4.82
CA PRO A 15 16.35 -18.04 -4.92
C PRO A 15 15.77 -18.51 -3.58
N PRO A 16 16.56 -18.79 -2.51
CA PRO A 16 16.00 -19.12 -1.19
C PRO A 16 15.12 -18.00 -0.62
N LEU A 17 15.54 -16.74 -0.77
CA LEU A 17 14.77 -15.59 -0.31
C LEU A 17 13.42 -15.51 -1.05
N GLN A 18 13.44 -15.67 -2.36
CA GLN A 18 12.25 -15.67 -3.20
C GLN A 18 11.30 -16.81 -2.83
N HIS A 19 11.81 -18.04 -2.64
CA HIS A 19 11.00 -19.17 -2.18
C HIS A 19 10.37 -18.89 -0.82
N GLY A 20 11.10 -18.29 0.12
CA GLY A 20 10.59 -17.88 1.42
C GLY A 20 9.42 -16.88 1.30
N VAL A 21 9.58 -15.85 0.48
CA VAL A 21 8.53 -14.86 0.20
C VAL A 21 7.30 -15.51 -0.42
N TYR A 22 7.48 -16.42 -1.39
CA TYR A 22 6.36 -17.13 -2.02
C TYR A 22 5.61 -18.04 -1.04
N ASN A 23 6.31 -18.82 -0.23
CA ASN A 23 5.68 -19.73 0.75
C ASN A 23 4.90 -18.94 1.81
N LEU A 24 5.49 -17.88 2.36
CA LEU A 24 4.82 -17.01 3.30
C LEU A 24 3.64 -16.27 2.64
N GLY A 25 3.82 -15.82 1.41
CA GLY A 25 2.79 -15.15 0.63
C GLY A 25 1.56 -16.02 0.39
N ARG A 26 1.73 -17.31 0.11
CA ARG A 26 0.61 -18.26 -0.04
C ARG A 26 -0.19 -18.39 1.25
N LEU A 27 0.49 -18.61 2.38
CA LEU A 27 -0.16 -18.68 3.69
C LEU A 27 -0.99 -17.43 3.99
N ILE A 28 -0.43 -16.27 3.66
CA ILE A 28 -1.09 -14.96 3.85
C ILE A 28 -2.31 -14.81 2.93
N SER A 29 -2.19 -15.15 1.65
CA SER A 29 -3.28 -15.06 0.68
C SER A 29 -4.49 -15.90 1.07
N ASP A 30 -4.25 -17.08 1.65
CA ASP A 30 -5.26 -18.04 2.03
C ASP A 30 -5.88 -17.75 3.42
N SER A 31 -5.27 -16.88 4.24
CA SER A 31 -5.68 -16.61 5.63
C SER A 31 -6.75 -15.49 5.77
N GLY A 32 -7.42 -15.08 4.70
CA GLY A 32 -8.50 -14.09 4.74
C GLY A 32 -8.09 -12.75 5.35
N TYR A 33 -8.89 -12.19 6.25
CA TYR A 33 -8.62 -10.91 6.92
C TYR A 33 -7.34 -10.90 7.74
N PHE A 34 -7.05 -11.99 8.42
CA PHE A 34 -5.81 -12.11 9.19
C PHE A 34 -4.58 -12.06 8.28
N GLY A 35 -4.63 -12.74 7.14
CA GLY A 35 -3.57 -12.68 6.14
C GLY A 35 -3.37 -11.27 5.60
N THR A 36 -4.45 -10.54 5.31
CA THR A 36 -4.38 -9.15 4.86
C THR A 36 -3.76 -8.24 5.93
N PHE A 37 -4.07 -8.46 7.21
CA PHE A 37 -3.43 -7.74 8.32
C PHE A 37 -1.92 -7.99 8.37
N ILE A 38 -1.50 -9.26 8.37
CA ILE A 38 -0.08 -9.64 8.39
C ILE A 38 0.66 -9.11 7.16
N TYR A 39 0.02 -9.15 5.98
CA TYR A 39 0.57 -8.55 4.77
C TYR A 39 0.89 -7.06 4.98
N GLY A 40 -0.06 -6.29 5.54
CA GLY A 40 0.11 -4.87 5.82
C GLY A 40 1.21 -4.59 6.85
N VAL A 41 1.25 -5.39 7.94
CA VAL A 41 2.31 -5.28 8.96
C VAL A 41 3.68 -5.49 8.33
N ILE A 42 3.88 -6.56 7.57
CA ILE A 42 5.18 -6.85 6.94
C ILE A 42 5.54 -5.75 5.94
N LYS A 43 4.59 -5.36 5.06
CA LYS A 43 4.81 -4.31 4.07
C LYS A 43 5.31 -3.02 4.72
N ARG A 44 4.65 -2.55 5.77
CA ARG A 44 5.01 -1.30 6.46
C ARG A 44 6.29 -1.43 7.29
N SER A 45 6.51 -2.57 7.94
CA SER A 45 7.76 -2.80 8.68
C SER A 45 9.01 -2.82 7.79
N LEU A 46 8.86 -3.11 6.50
CA LEU A 46 9.97 -3.14 5.55
C LEU A 46 10.27 -1.80 4.89
N VAL A 47 9.44 -0.77 5.08
CA VAL A 47 9.66 0.58 4.51
C VAL A 47 10.99 1.18 4.94
N PRO A 48 11.40 1.15 6.23
CA PRO A 48 12.67 1.72 6.67
C PRO A 48 13.91 1.11 6.01
N PHE A 49 13.78 -0.12 5.55
CA PHE A 49 14.86 -0.86 4.87
C PHE A 49 14.80 -0.74 3.34
N GLY A 50 13.75 -0.09 2.79
CA GLY A 50 13.51 -0.04 1.35
C GLY A 50 13.10 -1.38 0.73
N LEU A 51 12.85 -2.41 1.54
CA LEU A 51 12.57 -3.78 1.10
C LEU A 51 11.07 -4.06 0.86
N HIS A 52 10.19 -3.10 1.14
CA HIS A 52 8.75 -3.25 0.94
C HIS A 52 8.39 -3.55 -0.52
N HIS A 53 9.18 -3.06 -1.50
CA HIS A 53 9.00 -3.40 -2.92
C HIS A 53 9.19 -4.89 -3.20
N VAL A 54 10.22 -5.51 -2.60
CA VAL A 54 10.48 -6.96 -2.73
C VAL A 54 9.31 -7.76 -2.18
N TRP A 55 8.66 -7.26 -1.12
CA TRP A 55 7.54 -7.91 -0.48
C TRP A 55 6.26 -7.85 -1.31
N TYR A 56 5.83 -6.66 -1.77
CA TYR A 56 4.53 -6.51 -2.41
C TYR A 56 4.50 -6.90 -3.90
N MET A 57 5.60 -6.77 -4.63
CA MET A 57 5.66 -7.04 -6.07
C MET A 57 5.16 -8.44 -6.46
N PRO A 58 5.51 -9.53 -5.74
CA PRO A 58 4.94 -10.84 -6.03
C PRO A 58 3.42 -10.90 -5.94
N PHE A 59 2.79 -10.18 -5.00
CA PHE A 59 1.34 -10.10 -4.90
C PHE A 59 0.72 -9.30 -6.05
N TYR A 60 1.39 -8.24 -6.51
CA TYR A 60 0.86 -7.40 -7.59
C TYR A 60 0.95 -8.08 -8.95
N GLN A 61 2.03 -8.82 -9.22
CA GLN A 61 2.39 -9.29 -10.55
C GLN A 61 2.29 -10.80 -10.75
N SER A 62 2.16 -11.60 -9.68
CA SER A 62 2.13 -13.07 -9.78
C SER A 62 0.87 -13.69 -9.16
N ALA A 63 0.74 -15.00 -9.30
CA ALA A 63 -0.38 -15.76 -8.78
C ALA A 63 -0.60 -15.65 -7.25
N LEU A 64 0.39 -15.11 -6.48
CA LEU A 64 0.20 -14.80 -5.06
C LEU A 64 -0.89 -13.74 -4.81
N GLY A 65 -1.08 -12.81 -5.73
CA GLY A 65 -2.15 -11.82 -5.67
C GLY A 65 -3.51 -12.31 -6.12
N GLY A 66 -3.58 -13.58 -6.49
CA GLY A 66 -4.77 -14.23 -7.03
C GLY A 66 -4.68 -14.54 -8.52
N VAL A 67 -5.59 -15.39 -8.94
CA VAL A 67 -5.80 -15.73 -10.36
C VAL A 67 -7.29 -15.65 -10.62
N GLN A 68 -7.68 -14.93 -11.67
CA GLN A 68 -9.08 -14.71 -12.02
C GLN A 68 -9.29 -14.78 -13.54
N MET A 69 -10.43 -15.33 -13.95
CA MET A 69 -10.87 -15.28 -15.34
C MET A 69 -11.46 -13.89 -15.63
N VAL A 70 -10.91 -13.16 -16.58
CA VAL A 70 -11.43 -11.86 -17.04
C VAL A 70 -11.44 -11.88 -18.57
N ASN A 71 -12.56 -11.56 -19.19
CA ASN A 71 -12.73 -11.57 -20.66
C ASN A 71 -12.26 -12.87 -21.34
N GLY A 72 -12.52 -14.03 -20.70
CA GLY A 72 -12.15 -15.34 -21.26
C GLY A 72 -10.66 -15.69 -21.13
N SER A 73 -9.85 -14.85 -20.48
CA SER A 73 -8.42 -15.06 -20.25
C SER A 73 -8.13 -15.22 -18.76
N MET A 74 -7.23 -16.13 -18.42
CA MET A 74 -6.73 -16.28 -17.04
C MET A 74 -5.70 -15.18 -16.76
N VAL A 75 -6.02 -14.31 -15.80
CA VAL A 75 -5.15 -13.20 -15.39
C VAL A 75 -4.65 -13.47 -13.98
N SER A 76 -3.34 -13.34 -13.76
CA SER A 76 -2.69 -13.52 -12.46
C SER A 76 -2.04 -12.23 -11.97
N GLY A 77 -2.10 -12.02 -10.66
CA GLY A 77 -1.57 -10.83 -9.99
C GLY A 77 -2.65 -9.79 -9.71
N ALA A 78 -2.62 -9.27 -8.48
CA ALA A 78 -3.62 -8.33 -7.97
C ALA A 78 -3.83 -7.11 -8.87
N GLN A 79 -2.73 -6.48 -9.27
CA GLN A 79 -2.74 -5.29 -10.12
C GLN A 79 -3.16 -5.62 -11.56
N ASN A 80 -2.67 -6.74 -12.10
CA ASN A 80 -3.03 -7.19 -13.45
C ASN A 80 -4.54 -7.52 -13.54
N ILE A 81 -5.10 -8.18 -12.52
CA ILE A 81 -6.54 -8.47 -12.44
C ILE A 81 -7.33 -7.17 -12.42
N PHE A 82 -6.92 -6.18 -11.61
CA PHE A 82 -7.57 -4.89 -11.55
C PHE A 82 -7.60 -4.19 -12.92
N PHE A 83 -6.47 -4.12 -13.63
CA PHE A 83 -6.41 -3.48 -14.94
C PHE A 83 -7.17 -4.25 -16.02
N ALA A 84 -7.17 -5.58 -15.96
CA ALA A 84 -8.00 -6.38 -16.88
C ALA A 84 -9.50 -6.09 -16.66
N GLN A 85 -9.94 -6.01 -15.39
CA GLN A 85 -11.32 -5.65 -15.05
C GLN A 85 -11.66 -4.20 -15.39
N LEU A 86 -10.70 -3.27 -15.30
CA LEU A 86 -10.89 -1.87 -15.68
C LEU A 86 -11.22 -1.72 -17.17
N SER A 87 -10.65 -2.57 -18.01
CA SER A 87 -10.89 -2.58 -19.45
C SER A 87 -12.16 -3.34 -19.84
N ASP A 88 -12.83 -4.02 -18.90
CA ASP A 88 -14.04 -4.81 -19.14
C ASP A 88 -15.30 -4.02 -18.72
N PRO A 89 -16.14 -3.59 -19.71
CA PRO A 89 -17.37 -2.86 -19.41
C PRO A 89 -18.41 -3.69 -18.63
N SER A 90 -18.32 -5.02 -18.68
CA SER A 90 -19.27 -5.93 -18.02
C SER A 90 -19.08 -6.01 -16.52
N VAL A 91 -17.93 -5.57 -16.00
CA VAL A 91 -17.62 -5.60 -14.57
C VAL A 91 -18.42 -4.54 -13.83
N THR A 92 -19.26 -4.99 -12.91
CA THR A 92 -20.11 -4.13 -12.06
C THR A 92 -19.42 -3.71 -10.76
N HIS A 93 -18.52 -4.54 -10.24
CA HIS A 93 -17.69 -4.27 -9.05
C HIS A 93 -16.32 -4.92 -9.23
N PHE A 94 -15.25 -4.19 -8.92
CA PHE A 94 -13.90 -4.73 -9.01
C PHE A 94 -13.64 -5.77 -7.94
N SER A 95 -12.72 -6.69 -8.20
CA SER A 95 -12.41 -7.79 -7.29
C SER A 95 -11.75 -7.31 -6.00
N VAL A 96 -12.47 -7.36 -4.89
CA VAL A 96 -11.92 -7.05 -3.56
C VAL A 96 -10.79 -8.01 -3.18
N ASN A 97 -10.87 -9.28 -3.60
CA ASN A 97 -9.81 -10.26 -3.34
C ASN A 97 -8.49 -9.90 -4.02
N ALA A 98 -8.53 -9.28 -5.20
CA ALA A 98 -7.35 -8.77 -5.86
C ALA A 98 -6.90 -7.45 -5.20
N THR A 99 -7.81 -6.51 -4.97
CA THR A 99 -7.47 -5.16 -4.50
C THR A 99 -7.15 -5.06 -3.01
N LYS A 100 -7.44 -6.09 -2.20
CA LYS A 100 -7.16 -6.12 -0.74
C LYS A 100 -5.70 -5.83 -0.38
N PHE A 101 -4.76 -6.07 -1.28
CA PHE A 101 -3.33 -5.85 -1.06
C PHE A 101 -2.90 -4.39 -1.24
N PHE A 102 -3.81 -3.49 -1.68
CA PHE A 102 -3.47 -2.08 -1.90
C PHE A 102 -4.61 -1.08 -1.63
N SER A 103 -5.90 -1.46 -1.70
CA SER A 103 -7.00 -0.50 -1.49
C SER A 103 -6.98 0.20 -0.13
N GLY A 104 -6.49 -0.46 0.93
CA GLY A 104 -6.37 0.14 2.25
C GLY A 104 -5.35 1.28 2.36
N GLU A 105 -4.43 1.37 1.40
CA GLU A 105 -3.40 2.41 1.39
C GLU A 105 -3.98 3.81 1.21
N PHE A 106 -5.04 3.94 0.44
CA PHE A 106 -5.70 5.23 0.21
C PHE A 106 -6.17 5.90 1.51
N ILE A 107 -6.64 5.11 2.48
CA ILE A 107 -7.15 5.64 3.77
C ILE A 107 -6.04 6.37 4.51
N PHE A 108 -4.91 5.71 4.74
CA PHE A 108 -3.86 6.32 5.55
C PHE A 108 -2.91 7.24 4.76
N MET A 109 -2.69 7.01 3.46
CA MET A 109 -1.81 7.87 2.66
C MET A 109 -2.43 9.24 2.36
N ILE A 110 -3.74 9.27 2.07
CA ILE A 110 -4.44 10.52 1.74
C ILE A 110 -4.83 11.28 3.00
N PHE A 111 -5.26 10.60 4.06
CA PHE A 111 -5.82 11.22 5.26
C PHE A 111 -4.94 11.00 6.50
N GLY A 112 -4.56 9.77 6.79
CA GLY A 112 -3.82 9.42 8.01
C GLY A 112 -2.46 10.10 8.13
N MET A 113 -1.67 10.12 7.05
CA MET A 113 -0.33 10.73 7.05
C MET A 113 -0.38 12.26 7.12
N PRO A 114 -1.26 12.97 6.38
CA PRO A 114 -1.47 14.40 6.61
C PRO A 114 -1.97 14.70 8.02
N GLY A 115 -2.85 13.87 8.59
CA GLY A 115 -3.28 13.98 10.00
C GLY A 115 -2.11 13.85 10.98
N ALA A 116 -1.23 12.87 10.76
CA ALA A 116 -0.01 12.70 11.55
C ALA A 116 0.93 13.92 11.43
N ALA A 117 1.11 14.46 10.23
CA ALA A 117 1.88 15.68 10.01
C ALA A 117 1.29 16.89 10.75
N LEU A 118 -0.04 17.03 10.75
CA LEU A 118 -0.72 18.07 11.51
C LEU A 118 -0.51 17.92 13.02
N ALA A 119 -0.61 16.71 13.55
CA ALA A 119 -0.33 16.42 14.97
C ALA A 119 1.11 16.75 15.33
N MET A 120 2.08 16.36 14.52
CA MET A 120 3.50 16.72 14.72
C MET A 120 3.72 18.24 14.71
N TYR A 121 3.04 18.96 13.80
CA TYR A 121 3.09 20.41 13.77
C TYR A 121 2.52 21.05 15.05
N GLN A 122 1.41 20.55 15.56
CA GLN A 122 0.78 21.06 16.78
C GLN A 122 1.70 20.87 18.01
N CYS A 123 2.40 19.74 18.08
CA CYS A 123 3.34 19.40 19.15
C CYS A 123 4.73 20.05 18.98
N ALA A 124 5.00 20.73 17.86
CA ALA A 124 6.30 21.32 17.60
C ALA A 124 6.62 22.50 18.51
N ASN A 125 7.90 22.62 18.91
CA ASN A 125 8.41 23.70 19.75
C ASN A 125 8.14 25.06 19.10
N PRO A 126 7.65 26.10 19.81
CA PRO A 126 7.33 27.41 19.25
C PRO A 126 8.44 28.02 18.38
N GLU A 127 9.69 27.89 18.80
CA GLU A 127 10.85 28.40 18.07
C GLU A 127 11.11 27.72 16.72
N ALA A 128 10.84 26.40 16.64
CA ALA A 128 11.02 25.60 15.43
C ALA A 128 9.76 25.52 14.56
N LYS A 129 8.61 25.97 15.06
CA LYS A 129 7.28 25.70 14.51
C LYS A 129 7.15 26.14 13.04
N LYS A 130 7.71 27.32 12.70
CA LYS A 130 7.65 27.84 11.34
C LYS A 130 8.44 26.99 10.33
N LYS A 131 9.63 26.52 10.72
CA LYS A 131 10.48 25.66 9.88
C LYS A 131 9.85 24.26 9.74
N THR A 132 9.37 23.71 10.85
CA THR A 132 8.68 22.42 10.90
C THR A 132 7.40 22.42 10.05
N ALA A 133 6.63 23.52 10.07
CA ALA A 133 5.42 23.66 9.28
C ALA A 133 5.67 23.46 7.77
N SER A 134 6.69 24.10 7.21
CA SER A 134 6.97 24.01 5.77
C SER A 134 7.40 22.61 5.34
N LEU A 135 8.22 21.95 6.16
CA LEU A 135 8.66 20.56 5.91
C LEU A 135 7.49 19.58 5.99
N LEU A 136 6.70 19.65 7.05
CA LEU A 136 5.55 18.76 7.25
C LEU A 136 4.45 18.99 6.22
N LEU A 137 4.19 20.25 5.82
CA LEU A 137 3.24 20.56 4.77
C LEU A 137 3.67 19.95 3.42
N SER A 138 4.93 20.13 3.05
CA SER A 138 5.46 19.55 1.82
C SER A 138 5.37 18.02 1.83
N ALA A 139 5.75 17.39 2.94
CA ALA A 139 5.67 15.93 3.09
C ALA A 139 4.21 15.43 3.10
N ALA A 140 3.30 16.16 3.75
CA ALA A 140 1.87 15.85 3.76
C ALA A 140 1.23 15.94 2.38
N LEU A 141 1.56 17.00 1.62
CA LEU A 141 1.10 17.14 0.23
C LEU A 141 1.64 16.03 -0.66
N THR A 142 2.92 15.66 -0.49
CA THR A 142 3.52 14.55 -1.23
C THR A 142 2.79 13.25 -0.94
N SER A 143 2.54 12.93 0.33
CA SER A 143 1.76 11.74 0.71
C SER A 143 0.34 11.78 0.15
N ALA A 144 -0.39 12.86 0.34
CA ALA A 144 -1.78 12.96 -0.09
C ALA A 144 -1.92 12.92 -1.61
N LEU A 145 -1.07 13.63 -2.36
CA LEU A 145 -1.19 13.73 -3.81
C LEU A 145 -0.66 12.49 -4.53
N THR A 146 0.52 12.02 -4.14
CA THR A 146 1.25 10.98 -4.87
C THR A 146 1.31 9.63 -4.15
N GLY A 147 0.94 9.57 -2.85
CA GLY A 147 1.04 8.36 -2.04
C GLY A 147 2.47 8.03 -1.57
N ILE A 148 3.43 8.97 -1.69
CA ILE A 148 4.80 8.78 -1.20
C ILE A 148 4.85 9.21 0.28
N THR A 149 4.96 8.25 1.19
CA THR A 149 4.84 8.46 2.64
C THR A 149 6.17 8.59 3.37
N GLU A 150 7.26 8.17 2.75
CA GLU A 150 8.60 8.10 3.35
C GLU A 150 9.05 9.42 3.99
N PRO A 151 8.82 10.63 3.42
CA PRO A 151 9.24 11.88 4.05
C PRO A 151 8.60 12.10 5.42
N ILE A 152 7.34 11.69 5.61
CA ILE A 152 6.67 11.77 6.92
C ILE A 152 7.15 10.63 7.81
N GLU A 153 7.17 9.40 7.32
CA GLU A 153 7.55 8.22 8.09
C GLU A 153 8.94 8.37 8.68
N PHE A 154 9.92 8.78 7.89
CA PHE A 154 11.28 8.98 8.37
C PHE A 154 11.42 10.15 9.35
N SER A 155 10.53 11.14 9.29
CA SER A 155 10.55 12.25 10.24
C SER A 155 10.29 11.81 11.69
N PHE A 156 9.48 10.76 11.89
CA PHE A 156 9.18 10.24 13.24
C PHE A 156 9.81 8.87 13.54
N LEU A 157 10.19 8.09 12.54
CA LEU A 157 10.80 6.78 12.72
C LEU A 157 12.04 6.85 13.64
N PHE A 158 12.94 7.79 13.36
CA PHE A 158 14.20 7.91 14.11
C PHE A 158 14.04 8.65 15.45
N VAL A 159 13.04 9.51 15.55
CA VAL A 159 12.79 10.29 16.76
C VAL A 159 11.90 9.55 17.77
N ALA A 160 10.94 8.80 17.25
CA ALA A 160 9.94 8.09 18.06
C ALA A 160 9.63 6.69 17.47
N PRO A 161 10.54 5.71 17.59
CA PRO A 161 10.37 4.38 16.99
C PRO A 161 9.09 3.67 17.43
N LEU A 162 8.66 3.89 18.68
CA LEU A 162 7.40 3.32 19.18
C LEU A 162 6.18 3.85 18.41
N LEU A 163 6.20 5.14 18.03
CA LEU A 163 5.14 5.71 17.19
C LEU A 163 5.11 5.07 15.82
N TYR A 164 6.30 4.71 15.27
CA TYR A 164 6.36 3.97 14.03
C TYR A 164 5.73 2.58 14.13
N VAL A 165 5.95 1.86 15.22
CA VAL A 165 5.29 0.58 15.47
C VAL A 165 3.76 0.75 15.50
N VAL A 166 3.26 1.76 16.21
CA VAL A 166 1.82 2.07 16.24
C VAL A 166 1.31 2.36 14.82
N HIS A 167 2.05 3.16 14.04
CA HIS A 167 1.71 3.45 12.64
C HIS A 167 1.60 2.18 11.79
N VAL A 168 2.56 1.23 11.92
CA VAL A 168 2.54 -0.05 11.20
C VAL A 168 1.24 -0.82 11.46
N PHE A 169 0.82 -0.93 12.72
CA PHE A 169 -0.42 -1.62 13.09
C PHE A 169 -1.67 -0.90 12.59
N LEU A 170 -1.72 0.43 12.71
CA LEU A 170 -2.84 1.23 12.21
C LEU A 170 -2.96 1.12 10.68
N ALA A 171 -1.86 1.24 9.96
CA ALA A 171 -1.84 1.07 8.51
C ALA A 171 -2.29 -0.34 8.09
N ALA A 172 -1.82 -1.40 8.78
CA ALA A 172 -2.28 -2.77 8.55
C ALA A 172 -3.79 -2.93 8.79
N THR A 173 -4.34 -2.24 9.79
CA THR A 173 -5.78 -2.23 10.05
C THR A 173 -6.56 -1.59 8.90
N CYS A 174 -6.02 -0.55 8.24
CA CYS A 174 -6.66 0.06 7.06
C CYS A 174 -6.86 -0.93 5.91
N PHE A 175 -5.92 -1.85 5.68
CA PHE A 175 -6.08 -2.90 4.66
C PHE A 175 -7.25 -3.84 5.00
N VAL A 176 -7.36 -4.26 6.26
CA VAL A 176 -8.45 -5.14 6.72
C VAL A 176 -9.80 -4.44 6.64
N VAL A 177 -9.87 -3.19 7.08
CA VAL A 177 -11.11 -2.40 7.05
C VAL A 177 -11.55 -2.15 5.61
N ALA A 178 -10.64 -1.79 4.71
CA ALA A 178 -10.93 -1.64 3.28
C ALA A 178 -11.48 -2.94 2.67
N GLN A 179 -10.87 -4.08 2.98
CA GLN A 179 -11.35 -5.39 2.53
C GLN A 179 -12.74 -5.71 3.10
N ALA A 180 -12.96 -5.50 4.40
CA ALA A 180 -14.23 -5.80 5.07
C ALA A 180 -15.38 -4.94 4.53
N LEU A 181 -15.10 -3.68 4.19
CA LEU A 181 -16.06 -2.74 3.62
C LEU A 181 -16.10 -2.76 2.08
N GLN A 182 -15.53 -3.82 1.48
CA GLN A 182 -15.57 -4.07 0.03
C GLN A 182 -15.03 -2.90 -0.81
N VAL A 183 -14.00 -2.21 -0.35
CA VAL A 183 -13.31 -1.19 -1.13
C VAL A 183 -12.44 -1.87 -2.20
N ALA A 184 -12.61 -1.48 -3.45
CA ALA A 184 -11.92 -2.08 -4.58
C ALA A 184 -11.34 -1.00 -5.51
N ILE A 185 -10.31 -0.30 -5.04
CA ILE A 185 -9.64 0.78 -5.77
C ILE A 185 -8.23 0.31 -6.12
N GLY A 186 -7.86 0.42 -7.39
CA GLY A 186 -6.51 0.14 -7.85
C GLY A 186 -5.65 1.38 -7.94
N PHE A 187 -4.38 1.18 -8.29
CA PHE A 187 -3.46 2.27 -8.59
C PHE A 187 -2.40 1.86 -9.62
N THR A 188 -1.77 2.84 -10.24
CA THR A 188 -0.64 2.62 -11.15
C THR A 188 0.69 2.69 -10.41
N PHE A 189 0.88 3.74 -9.62
CA PHE A 189 2.13 4.05 -8.95
C PHE A 189 2.03 3.91 -7.43
N SER A 190 1.10 4.62 -6.80
CA SER A 190 0.90 4.59 -5.35
C SER A 190 -0.47 5.15 -4.98
N ALA A 191 -0.96 4.85 -3.76
CA ALA A 191 -2.31 5.18 -3.31
C ALA A 191 -2.48 6.66 -2.90
N GLY A 192 -2.15 7.58 -3.79
CA GLY A 192 -2.38 9.02 -3.63
C GLY A 192 -3.70 9.48 -4.26
N LEU A 193 -4.00 10.78 -4.10
CA LEU A 193 -5.22 11.40 -4.59
C LEU A 193 -5.35 11.34 -6.12
N LEU A 194 -4.23 11.31 -6.85
CA LEU A 194 -4.23 11.17 -8.30
C LEU A 194 -4.84 9.83 -8.71
N ASP A 195 -4.29 8.72 -8.21
CA ASP A 195 -4.81 7.38 -8.50
C ASP A 195 -6.19 7.15 -7.87
N PHE A 196 -6.47 7.73 -6.70
CA PHE A 196 -7.80 7.70 -6.08
C PHE A 196 -8.86 8.34 -6.99
N THR A 197 -8.54 9.46 -7.63
CA THR A 197 -9.45 10.11 -8.57
C THR A 197 -9.66 9.26 -9.81
N LEU A 198 -8.60 8.77 -10.43
CA LEU A 198 -8.66 8.01 -11.68
C LEU A 198 -9.33 6.65 -11.53
N PHE A 199 -8.98 5.92 -10.49
CA PHE A 199 -9.38 4.51 -10.28
C PHE A 199 -10.43 4.31 -9.18
N GLY A 200 -10.72 5.35 -8.41
CA GLY A 200 -11.80 5.36 -7.42
C GLY A 200 -13.00 6.18 -7.90
N ILE A 201 -12.87 7.50 -7.89
CA ILE A 201 -13.97 8.45 -8.11
C ILE A 201 -14.54 8.32 -9.54
N LEU A 202 -13.68 8.38 -10.57
CA LEU A 202 -14.12 8.35 -11.96
C LEU A 202 -14.71 7.01 -12.39
N GLN A 203 -14.38 5.90 -11.70
CA GLN A 203 -14.97 4.59 -11.96
C GLN A 203 -16.36 4.43 -11.31
N GLY A 204 -16.73 5.34 -10.42
CA GLY A 204 -18.01 5.33 -9.73
C GLY A 204 -18.03 4.46 -8.47
N ASN A 205 -18.89 4.85 -7.51
CA ASN A 205 -18.95 4.17 -6.22
C ASN A 205 -19.46 2.71 -6.31
N ALA A 206 -20.29 2.41 -7.29
CA ALA A 206 -20.80 1.04 -7.49
C ALA A 206 -19.67 0.05 -7.80
N LYS A 207 -18.62 0.47 -8.54
CA LYS A 207 -17.48 -0.38 -8.89
C LYS A 207 -16.41 -0.44 -7.81
N THR A 208 -16.21 0.63 -7.04
CA THR A 208 -15.02 0.83 -6.22
C THR A 208 -15.28 0.99 -4.73
N ASN A 209 -16.49 1.38 -4.36
CA ASN A 209 -16.89 1.74 -3.00
C ASN A 209 -16.00 2.86 -2.37
N TRP A 210 -15.57 3.82 -3.22
CA TRP A 210 -14.62 4.87 -2.83
C TRP A 210 -15.11 5.81 -1.72
N ILE A 211 -16.45 6.00 -1.58
CA ILE A 211 -17.04 6.86 -0.52
C ILE A 211 -16.59 6.37 0.86
N VAL A 212 -16.46 5.07 1.04
CA VAL A 212 -16.01 4.47 2.30
C VAL A 212 -14.61 4.97 2.69
N VAL A 213 -13.70 5.13 1.73
CA VAL A 213 -12.35 5.65 1.99
C VAL A 213 -12.40 7.07 2.55
N VAL A 214 -13.28 7.91 2.01
CA VAL A 214 -13.46 9.30 2.48
C VAL A 214 -14.11 9.37 3.85
N LEU A 215 -15.04 8.44 4.16
CA LEU A 215 -15.72 8.41 5.47
C LEU A 215 -14.81 7.87 6.59
N LEU A 216 -13.81 7.07 6.26
CA LEU A 216 -12.87 6.48 7.21
C LEU A 216 -11.61 7.34 7.44
N GLY A 217 -11.29 8.20 6.51
CA GLY A 217 -10.12 9.09 6.56
C GLY A 217 -10.42 10.39 7.26
#